data_87f29f6e66479332b866f47dbe41c422
#
_entry.id   87f29f6e66479332b866f47dbe41c422
#
_cell.length_a   1.000
_cell.length_b   1.000
_cell.length_c   1.000
_cell.angle_alpha   90.00
_cell.angle_beta   90.00
_cell.angle_gamma   90.00
#
_symmetry.space_group_name_H-M   'P 1'
#
loop_
_entity.id
_entity.type
_entity.pdbx_description
1 polymer ?
#
loop_
_entity_poly.entity_id
_entity_poly.type
_entity_poly.pdbx_seq_one_letter_code
_entity_poly.pdbx_strand_id
1 'polypeptide(L)'
;MRGMAGRPTDYREAYAEGARKLANLGATDAEIADFFDVDVRTIYRWKNTHDEFCQALKAGKDQADERVERSLYHKAVGYEQKAVKIFMPAGATDPVYAEYVEKLAPDTTAAIFWLKNRRSQEWRDKITHEGTGPEGEIIFKTVYHTKDG
;
A
#
# COMPACT_ATOMS: atom_id res chain seq x y z
N MET A 1 0.91 -51.01 -3.16
CA MET A 1 0.60 -49.66 -2.60
C MET A 1 0.22 -48.74 -3.75
N ARG A 2 -1.04 -48.43 -3.90
CA ARG A 2 -1.51 -47.43 -4.93
C ARG A 2 -1.26 -46.04 -4.33
N GLY A 3 -0.32 -45.31 -4.95
CA GLY A 3 -0.14 -43.90 -4.65
C GLY A 3 -1.44 -43.16 -4.91
N MET A 4 -1.94 -42.42 -3.92
CA MET A 4 -3.05 -41.51 -4.08
C MET A 4 -2.54 -40.39 -4.99
N ALA A 5 -2.84 -40.52 -6.30
CA ALA A 5 -2.71 -39.40 -7.20
C ALA A 5 -3.68 -38.33 -6.73
N GLY A 6 -3.15 -37.25 -6.21
CA GLY A 6 -3.94 -36.07 -5.89
C GLY A 6 -4.71 -35.63 -7.14
N ARG A 7 -5.92 -35.08 -6.92
CA ARG A 7 -6.75 -34.51 -8.02
C ARG A 7 -5.86 -33.64 -8.91
N PRO A 8 -5.89 -33.81 -10.28
CA PRO A 8 -5.10 -32.99 -11.18
C PRO A 8 -5.30 -31.52 -10.86
N THR A 9 -4.21 -30.77 -10.82
CA THR A 9 -4.31 -29.31 -10.61
C THR A 9 -4.82 -28.72 -11.91
N ASP A 10 -5.92 -27.97 -11.87
CA ASP A 10 -6.45 -27.20 -13.01
C ASP A 10 -5.58 -25.95 -13.30
N TYR A 11 -4.32 -25.93 -12.86
CA TYR A 11 -3.40 -24.84 -13.12
C TYR A 11 -3.05 -24.72 -14.60
N ARG A 12 -3.08 -23.50 -15.11
CA ARG A 12 -2.64 -23.16 -16.47
C ARG A 12 -1.58 -22.07 -16.37
N GLU A 13 -0.53 -22.14 -17.19
CA GLU A 13 0.53 -21.12 -17.24
C GLU A 13 0.00 -19.70 -17.45
N ALA A 14 -1.06 -19.53 -18.24
CA ALA A 14 -1.73 -18.25 -18.46
C ALA A 14 -2.30 -17.61 -17.18
N TYR A 15 -2.47 -18.40 -16.11
CA TYR A 15 -2.97 -17.86 -14.83
C TYR A 15 -1.95 -16.97 -14.12
N ALA A 16 -0.65 -17.20 -14.33
CA ALA A 16 0.39 -16.36 -13.77
C ALA A 16 0.25 -14.89 -14.26
N GLU A 17 0.09 -14.68 -15.54
CA GLU A 17 -0.07 -13.33 -16.11
C GLU A 17 -1.41 -12.70 -15.69
N GLY A 18 -2.49 -13.48 -15.64
CA GLY A 18 -3.79 -13.02 -15.12
C GLY A 18 -3.69 -12.58 -13.66
N ALA A 19 -3.06 -13.40 -12.82
CA ALA A 19 -2.85 -13.11 -11.41
C ALA A 19 -1.98 -11.85 -11.20
N ARG A 20 -0.92 -11.66 -12.00
CA ARG A 20 -0.09 -10.46 -11.97
C ARG A 20 -0.90 -9.20 -12.26
N LYS A 21 -1.74 -9.23 -13.30
CA LYS A 21 -2.59 -8.09 -13.66
C LYS A 21 -3.61 -7.75 -12.59
N LEU A 22 -4.26 -8.76 -12.02
CA LEU A 22 -5.22 -8.59 -10.92
C LEU A 22 -4.54 -8.03 -9.68
N ALA A 23 -3.40 -8.61 -9.28
CA ALA A 23 -2.63 -8.13 -8.13
C ALA A 23 -2.15 -6.68 -8.35
N ASN A 24 -1.73 -6.31 -9.57
CA ASN A 24 -1.38 -4.93 -9.92
C ASN A 24 -2.58 -3.96 -9.79
N LEU A 25 -3.80 -4.42 -9.97
CA LEU A 25 -5.01 -3.63 -9.71
C LEU A 25 -5.38 -3.58 -8.21
N GLY A 26 -4.63 -4.26 -7.35
CA GLY A 26 -4.87 -4.32 -5.91
C GLY A 26 -5.78 -5.46 -5.46
N ALA A 27 -6.07 -6.44 -6.35
CA ALA A 27 -6.92 -7.56 -5.99
C ALA A 27 -6.31 -8.40 -4.86
N THR A 28 -7.15 -8.81 -3.94
CA THR A 28 -6.82 -9.75 -2.85
C THR A 28 -6.74 -11.18 -3.36
N ASP A 29 -6.13 -12.06 -2.58
CA ASP A 29 -6.05 -13.50 -2.94
C ASP A 29 -7.45 -14.14 -3.07
N ALA A 30 -8.45 -13.65 -2.35
CA ALA A 30 -9.84 -14.11 -2.45
C ALA A 30 -10.49 -13.68 -3.77
N GLU A 31 -10.30 -12.43 -4.18
CA GLU A 31 -10.81 -11.92 -5.46
C GLU A 31 -10.12 -12.59 -6.66
N ILE A 32 -8.83 -12.91 -6.52
CA ILE A 32 -8.10 -13.68 -7.55
C ILE A 32 -8.64 -15.11 -7.65
N ALA A 33 -8.96 -15.72 -6.51
CA ALA A 33 -9.57 -17.05 -6.48
C ALA A 33 -10.96 -17.05 -7.13
N ASP A 34 -11.79 -16.05 -6.84
CA ASP A 34 -13.10 -15.85 -7.45
C ASP A 34 -12.99 -15.67 -8.97
N PHE A 35 -12.04 -14.85 -9.42
CA PHE A 35 -11.80 -14.66 -10.86
C PHE A 35 -11.44 -15.93 -11.60
N PHE A 36 -10.67 -16.84 -10.98
CA PHE A 36 -10.30 -18.11 -11.58
C PHE A 36 -11.30 -19.24 -11.29
N ASP A 37 -12.40 -18.96 -10.62
CA ASP A 37 -13.43 -19.93 -10.18
C ASP A 37 -12.82 -21.10 -9.41
N VAL A 38 -11.97 -20.76 -8.41
CA VAL A 38 -11.29 -21.71 -7.53
C VAL A 38 -11.40 -21.29 -6.06
N ASP A 39 -11.24 -22.24 -5.16
CA ASP A 39 -11.12 -21.93 -3.74
C ASP A 39 -9.80 -21.19 -3.43
N VAL A 40 -9.81 -20.27 -2.48
CA VAL A 40 -8.62 -19.49 -2.07
C VAL A 40 -7.45 -20.39 -1.63
N ARG A 41 -7.74 -21.59 -1.08
CA ARG A 41 -6.72 -22.60 -0.75
C ARG A 41 -5.97 -23.09 -1.98
N THR A 42 -6.64 -23.07 -3.15
CA THR A 42 -6.00 -23.41 -4.42
C THR A 42 -4.98 -22.35 -4.82
N ILE A 43 -5.26 -21.06 -4.60
CA ILE A 43 -4.30 -19.98 -4.79
C ILE A 43 -3.06 -20.19 -3.90
N TYR A 44 -3.24 -20.50 -2.60
CA TYR A 44 -2.12 -20.79 -1.71
C TYR A 44 -1.31 -22.01 -2.16
N ARG A 45 -1.99 -23.05 -2.65
CA ARG A 45 -1.30 -24.22 -3.21
C ARG A 45 -0.50 -23.86 -4.45
N TRP A 46 -1.07 -23.08 -5.38
CA TRP A 46 -0.36 -22.64 -6.59
C TRP A 46 0.85 -21.77 -6.26
N LYS A 47 0.78 -20.89 -5.28
CA LYS A 47 1.94 -20.12 -4.79
C LYS A 47 3.09 -21.02 -4.33
N ASN A 48 2.77 -22.17 -3.75
CA ASN A 48 3.78 -23.11 -3.23
C ASN A 48 4.28 -24.12 -4.27
N THR A 49 3.50 -24.38 -5.32
CA THR A 49 3.82 -25.42 -6.32
C THR A 49 4.26 -24.86 -7.67
N HIS A 50 4.00 -23.59 -7.94
CA HIS A 50 4.32 -22.91 -9.21
C HIS A 50 5.05 -21.60 -8.94
N ASP A 51 6.37 -21.61 -9.04
CA ASP A 51 7.22 -20.45 -8.77
C ASP A 51 6.86 -19.24 -9.64
N GLU A 52 6.53 -19.49 -10.91
CA GLU A 52 6.11 -18.43 -11.85
C GLU A 52 4.85 -17.71 -11.38
N PHE A 53 3.87 -18.46 -10.86
CA PHE A 53 2.65 -17.90 -10.30
C PHE A 53 2.94 -17.05 -9.05
N CYS A 54 3.80 -17.56 -8.17
CA CYS A 54 4.22 -16.84 -6.97
C CYS A 54 4.94 -15.53 -7.32
N GLN A 55 5.89 -15.58 -8.25
CA GLN A 55 6.64 -14.41 -8.72
C GLN A 55 5.74 -13.39 -9.42
N ALA A 56 4.82 -13.85 -10.26
CA ALA A 56 3.86 -13.00 -10.95
C ALA A 56 2.95 -12.25 -9.98
N LEU A 57 2.41 -12.94 -8.97
CA LEU A 57 1.62 -12.31 -7.91
C LEU A 57 2.42 -11.26 -7.14
N LYS A 58 3.65 -11.60 -6.75
CA LYS A 58 4.54 -10.68 -6.05
C LYS A 58 4.81 -9.44 -6.89
N ALA A 59 5.21 -9.61 -8.15
CA ALA A 59 5.46 -8.50 -9.06
C ALA A 59 4.24 -7.58 -9.24
N GLY A 60 3.03 -8.17 -9.31
CA GLY A 60 1.78 -7.41 -9.36
C GLY A 60 1.53 -6.60 -8.10
N LYS A 61 1.73 -7.19 -6.92
CA LYS A 61 1.59 -6.50 -5.63
C LYS A 61 2.61 -5.38 -5.47
N ASP A 62 3.87 -5.66 -5.79
CA ASP A 62 4.94 -4.65 -5.74
C ASP A 62 4.61 -3.43 -6.61
N GLN A 63 4.07 -3.64 -7.83
CA GLN A 63 3.62 -2.54 -8.70
C GLN A 63 2.43 -1.76 -8.12
N ALA A 64 1.51 -2.43 -7.41
CA ALA A 64 0.42 -1.75 -6.72
C ALA A 64 0.95 -0.88 -5.58
N ASP A 65 1.85 -1.42 -4.77
CA ASP A 65 2.47 -0.75 -3.64
C ASP A 65 3.31 0.46 -4.08
N GLU A 66 4.08 0.33 -5.18
CA GLU A 66 4.81 1.46 -5.77
C GLU A 66 3.92 2.65 -6.13
N ARG A 67 2.68 2.42 -6.59
CA ARG A 67 1.75 3.52 -6.87
C ARG A 67 1.31 4.22 -5.59
N VAL A 68 1.07 3.47 -4.53
CA VAL A 68 0.71 4.01 -3.21
C VAL A 68 1.88 4.79 -2.63
N GLU A 69 3.10 4.23 -2.68
CA GLU A 69 4.31 4.92 -2.24
C GLU A 69 4.52 6.24 -2.98
N ARG A 70 4.35 6.23 -4.30
CA ARG A 70 4.46 7.45 -5.13
C ARG A 70 3.40 8.48 -4.77
N SER A 71 2.17 8.03 -4.55
CA SER A 71 1.07 8.90 -4.11
C SER A 71 1.34 9.52 -2.73
N LEU A 72 1.83 8.71 -1.78
CA LEU A 72 2.25 9.17 -0.47
C LEU A 72 3.37 10.22 -0.56
N TYR A 73 4.38 9.96 -1.41
CA TYR A 73 5.47 10.92 -1.64
C TYR A 73 4.93 12.26 -2.18
N HIS A 74 4.08 12.23 -3.21
CA HIS A 74 3.47 13.44 -3.74
C HIS A 74 2.66 14.18 -2.68
N LYS A 75 1.91 13.46 -1.86
CA LYS A 75 1.16 14.06 -0.75
C LYS A 75 2.09 14.71 0.28
N ALA A 76 3.22 14.06 0.58
CA ALA A 76 4.20 14.55 1.54
C ALA A 76 4.89 15.85 1.09
N VAL A 77 5.22 15.98 -0.21
CA VAL A 77 5.93 17.16 -0.74
C VAL A 77 5.01 18.22 -1.32
N GLY A 78 3.72 17.91 -1.47
CA GLY A 78 2.77 18.74 -2.22
C GLY A 78 2.90 18.53 -3.73
N TYR A 79 1.87 18.87 -4.45
CA TYR A 79 1.83 18.75 -5.92
C TYR A 79 0.84 19.73 -6.53
N GLU A 80 0.95 19.89 -7.84
CA GLU A 80 0.03 20.71 -8.63
C GLU A 80 -0.82 19.78 -9.51
N GLN A 81 -2.09 20.11 -9.64
CA GLN A 81 -2.99 19.40 -10.53
C GLN A 81 -3.86 20.36 -11.34
N LYS A 82 -4.25 19.92 -12.53
CA LYS A 82 -5.25 20.64 -13.32
C LYS A 82 -6.62 20.41 -12.69
N ALA A 83 -7.33 21.48 -12.46
CA ALA A 83 -8.69 21.49 -11.93
C ALA A 83 -9.60 22.36 -12.76
N VAL A 84 -10.89 22.13 -12.69
CA VAL A 84 -11.90 22.92 -13.38
C VAL A 84 -12.87 23.48 -12.36
N LYS A 85 -13.00 24.80 -12.32
CA LYS A 85 -14.02 25.48 -11.54
C LYS A 85 -15.23 25.72 -12.41
N ILE A 86 -16.37 25.22 -11.96
CA ILE A 86 -17.65 25.40 -12.64
C ILE A 86 -18.44 26.47 -11.88
N PHE A 87 -18.91 27.46 -12.58
CA PHE A 87 -19.79 28.51 -12.01
C PHE A 87 -20.86 28.93 -13.01
N MET A 88 -21.98 29.39 -12.47
CA MET A 88 -23.11 29.88 -13.23
C MET A 88 -23.17 31.41 -13.04
N PRO A 89 -22.79 32.19 -14.05
CA PRO A 89 -22.97 33.64 -13.96
C PRO A 89 -24.45 34.05 -13.88
N ALA A 90 -24.75 35.13 -13.19
CA ALA A 90 -26.12 35.63 -13.10
C ALA A 90 -26.67 35.94 -14.51
N GLY A 91 -27.82 35.33 -14.86
CA GLY A 91 -28.47 35.50 -16.17
C GLY A 91 -27.93 34.59 -17.29
N ALA A 92 -26.97 33.69 -17.00
CA ALA A 92 -26.52 32.70 -17.97
C ALA A 92 -27.44 31.46 -17.96
N THR A 93 -27.63 30.88 -19.16
CA THR A 93 -28.34 29.60 -19.33
C THR A 93 -27.43 28.40 -19.18
N ASP A 94 -26.12 28.58 -19.40
CA ASP A 94 -25.12 27.51 -19.40
C ASP A 94 -24.01 27.78 -18.39
N PRO A 95 -23.47 26.71 -17.73
CA PRO A 95 -22.36 26.86 -16.82
C PRO A 95 -21.06 27.20 -17.54
N VAL A 96 -20.23 28.01 -16.92
CA VAL A 96 -18.88 28.35 -17.40
C VAL A 96 -17.86 27.45 -16.71
N TYR A 97 -16.97 26.88 -17.50
CA TYR A 97 -15.87 26.01 -17.06
C TYR A 97 -14.57 26.79 -17.13
N ALA A 98 -13.97 27.09 -15.98
CA ALA A 98 -12.67 27.76 -15.90
C ALA A 98 -11.60 26.78 -15.47
N GLU A 99 -10.65 26.48 -16.36
CA GLU A 99 -9.50 25.65 -16.04
C GLU A 99 -8.48 26.45 -15.21
N TYR A 100 -7.93 25.83 -14.17
CA TYR A 100 -6.86 26.42 -13.35
C TYR A 100 -5.93 25.33 -12.84
N VAL A 101 -4.78 25.74 -12.32
CA VAL A 101 -3.85 24.85 -11.63
C VAL A 101 -4.07 25.00 -10.13
N GLU A 102 -4.50 23.92 -9.51
CA GLU A 102 -4.64 23.82 -8.07
C GLU A 102 -3.33 23.37 -7.44
N LYS A 103 -2.83 24.14 -6.47
CA LYS A 103 -1.64 23.80 -5.70
C LYS A 103 -2.05 23.15 -4.39
N LEU A 104 -1.73 21.87 -4.24
CA LEU A 104 -1.96 21.14 -3.01
C LEU A 104 -0.72 21.24 -2.11
N ALA A 105 -0.93 21.83 -0.93
CA ALA A 105 0.14 22.02 0.05
C ALA A 105 0.68 20.66 0.55
N PRO A 106 1.96 20.59 0.97
CA PRO A 106 2.53 19.43 1.64
C PRO A 106 1.71 19.01 2.86
N ASP A 107 1.59 17.70 3.05
CA ASP A 107 0.92 17.12 4.21
C ASP A 107 1.96 16.67 5.24
N THR A 108 1.90 17.26 6.44
CA THR A 108 2.89 17.01 7.50
C THR A 108 2.85 15.57 7.98
N THR A 109 1.65 14.96 8.06
CA THR A 109 1.50 13.56 8.51
C THR A 109 2.15 12.60 7.52
N ALA A 110 1.90 12.80 6.23
CA ALA A 110 2.52 12.01 5.16
C ALA A 110 4.05 12.17 5.16
N ALA A 111 4.54 13.41 5.36
CA ALA A 111 5.98 13.69 5.44
C ALA A 111 6.64 13.00 6.64
N ILE A 112 6.05 13.08 7.83
CA ILE A 112 6.53 12.41 9.04
C ILE A 112 6.54 10.89 8.84
N PHE A 113 5.43 10.31 8.32
CA PHE A 113 5.36 8.88 8.05
C PHE A 113 6.46 8.43 7.10
N TRP A 114 6.67 9.15 6.00
CA TRP A 114 7.73 8.87 5.03
C TRP A 114 9.11 8.91 5.66
N LEU A 115 9.43 9.97 6.42
CA LEU A 115 10.73 10.15 7.05
C LEU A 115 11.01 9.12 8.14
N LYS A 116 10.01 8.79 8.98
CA LYS A 116 10.15 7.76 10.02
C LYS A 116 10.46 6.37 9.44
N ASN A 117 9.92 6.04 8.26
CA ASN A 117 10.17 4.76 7.62
C ASN A 117 11.47 4.75 6.79
N ARG A 118 11.73 5.80 6.02
CA ARG A 118 12.89 5.86 5.10
C ARG A 118 14.18 6.30 5.79
N ARG A 119 14.09 7.13 6.83
CA ARG A 119 15.22 7.66 7.59
C ARG A 119 15.04 7.41 9.09
N SER A 120 14.69 6.19 9.43
CA SER A 120 14.36 5.79 10.80
C SER A 120 15.46 6.06 11.83
N GLN A 121 16.73 6.13 11.43
CA GLN A 121 17.83 6.45 12.33
C GLN A 121 17.78 7.90 12.84
N GLU A 122 17.22 8.81 12.04
CA GLU A 122 17.14 10.24 12.35
C GLU A 122 15.74 10.66 12.85
N TRP A 123 14.69 10.00 12.37
CA TRP A 123 13.31 10.43 12.51
C TRP A 123 12.41 9.49 13.32
N ARG A 124 12.90 8.33 13.77
CA ARG A 124 12.08 7.44 14.61
C ARG A 124 11.86 8.06 15.99
N ASP A 125 10.71 7.78 16.58
CA ASP A 125 10.45 8.11 17.98
C ASP A 125 11.43 7.31 18.86
N LYS A 126 12.24 8.01 19.65
CA LYS A 126 13.12 7.37 20.63
C LYS A 126 12.32 7.14 21.90
N ILE A 127 12.04 5.89 22.21
CA ILE A 127 11.50 5.49 23.50
C ILE A 127 12.71 5.06 24.31
N THR A 128 13.07 5.84 25.33
CA THR A 128 14.11 5.46 26.29
C THR A 128 13.40 4.83 27.50
N HIS A 129 13.67 3.57 27.74
CA HIS A 129 13.23 2.91 28.97
C HIS A 129 14.29 3.17 30.03
N GLU A 130 14.05 4.12 30.92
CA GLU A 130 14.85 4.30 32.11
C GLU A 130 14.15 3.57 33.23
N GLY A 131 14.80 2.58 33.79
CA GLY A 131 14.19 1.84 34.89
C GLY A 131 15.16 1.23 35.86
N THR A 132 15.12 1.70 37.06
CA THR A 132 15.14 0.92 38.30
C THR A 132 14.47 1.75 39.37
N GLY A 133 13.31 1.34 39.85
CA GLY A 133 12.73 1.88 41.07
C GLY A 133 13.58 1.51 42.31
N PRO A 134 13.42 2.21 43.41
CA PRO A 134 14.24 2.02 44.62
C PRO A 134 14.15 0.64 45.26
N GLU A 135 13.22 -0.22 44.85
CA GLU A 135 13.04 -1.61 45.33
C GLU A 135 13.29 -2.68 44.25
N GLY A 136 13.99 -2.34 43.14
CA GLY A 136 14.26 -3.29 42.06
C GLY A 136 13.08 -3.52 41.09
N GLU A 137 12.01 -2.75 41.22
CA GLU A 137 10.92 -2.76 40.26
C GLU A 137 11.36 -2.15 38.94
N ILE A 138 10.99 -2.82 37.81
CA ILE A 138 11.24 -2.28 36.48
C ILE A 138 10.17 -1.23 36.17
N ILE A 139 10.53 0.06 36.27
CA ILE A 139 9.64 1.16 35.92
C ILE A 139 9.89 1.57 34.48
N PHE A 140 8.91 1.36 33.60
CA PHE A 140 8.95 1.84 32.22
C PHE A 140 8.50 3.30 32.17
N LYS A 141 9.44 4.22 31.92
CA LYS A 141 9.13 5.61 31.67
C LYS A 141 9.31 5.93 30.20
N THR A 142 8.22 6.25 29.50
CA THR A 142 8.26 6.66 28.11
C THR A 142 8.58 8.15 28.04
N VAL A 143 9.75 8.51 27.53
CA VAL A 143 10.15 9.91 27.30
C VAL A 143 10.11 10.19 25.81
N TYR A 144 9.28 11.13 25.40
CA TYR A 144 9.25 11.62 24.03
C TYR A 144 10.26 12.78 23.92
N HIS A 145 11.32 12.56 23.16
CA HIS A 145 12.23 13.64 22.79
C HIS A 145 11.73 14.29 21.50
N THR A 146 11.06 15.43 21.62
CA THR A 146 10.92 16.36 20.50
C THR A 146 12.27 17.04 20.31
N LYS A 147 12.79 16.99 19.08
CA LYS A 147 13.94 17.81 18.70
C LYS A 147 13.45 19.25 18.70
N ASP A 148 13.68 19.97 19.79
CA ASP A 148 13.61 21.41 19.76
C ASP A 148 14.73 21.90 18.85
N GLY A 149 14.32 22.67 17.80
CA GLY A 149 15.13 23.12 16.70
C GLY A 149 16.22 24.11 17.05
#